data_b9ec44ba3025781619c5139d9f3cda4a
#
_entry.id   b9ec44ba3025781619c5139d9f3cda4a
#
_cell.length_a   1.000
_cell.length_b   1.000
_cell.length_c   1.000
_cell.angle_alpha   90.00
_cell.angle_beta   90.00
_cell.angle_gamma   90.00
#
_symmetry.space_group_name_H-M   'P 1'
#
loop_
_entity.id
_entity.type
_entity.pdbx_description
1 polymer ?
#
loop_
_entity_poly.entity_id
_entity_poly.type
_entity_poly.pdbx_seq_one_letter_code
_entity_poly.pdbx_strand_id
1 'polypeptide(L)'
;HAVYFYGDLELYAILDPLYTFSSLAVYPLFYVYVRMISKDVTLEPSVVFTLFPSLFFGLALALIYSMLEPLELDAIMGQYHYRNNIAYTYSILGKIAITTVKASRIVFILQIVPFIYYCRRDIIAYNRLIGEFYSSVEGRDLTWVRKITTVFLLTAVFSLVAGFLGRSFFNQEDYLVFIPSLLFSTMLFSIGFLGFRQR
;
A
#
# COMPACT_ATOMS: atom_id res chain seq x y z
N HIS A 1 7.36 -3.69 11.24
CA HIS A 1 6.91 -5.06 11.41
C HIS A 1 6.96 -5.52 12.87
N ALA A 2 8.10 -5.35 13.60
CA ALA A 2 8.24 -5.82 14.98
C ALA A 2 7.15 -5.27 15.92
N VAL A 3 6.88 -3.97 15.88
CA VAL A 3 5.91 -3.29 16.77
C VAL A 3 4.47 -3.80 16.55
N TYR A 4 4.13 -4.19 15.34
CA TYR A 4 2.82 -4.75 15.02
C TYR A 4 2.56 -6.13 15.68
N PHE A 5 3.61 -6.81 16.10
CA PHE A 5 3.52 -8.14 16.71
C PHE A 5 3.69 -8.12 18.24
N TYR A 6 4.17 -7.04 18.83
CA TYR A 6 4.46 -6.96 20.29
C TYR A 6 3.39 -6.30 21.15
N GLY A 7 2.25 -5.89 20.58
CA GLY A 7 1.09 -5.46 21.37
C GLY A 7 1.22 -4.13 22.12
N ASP A 8 2.14 -3.25 21.71
CA ASP A 8 2.27 -1.92 22.29
C ASP A 8 1.18 -0.99 21.72
N LEU A 9 0.22 -0.62 22.60
CA LEU A 9 -0.94 0.19 22.27
C LEU A 9 -0.60 1.60 21.80
N GLU A 10 0.39 2.25 22.43
CA GLU A 10 0.76 3.62 22.07
C GLU A 10 1.37 3.65 20.67
N LEU A 11 2.27 2.72 20.40
CA LEU A 11 2.86 2.58 19.08
C LEU A 11 1.83 2.15 18.01
N TYR A 12 0.88 1.32 18.38
CA TYR A 12 -0.21 0.92 17.47
C TYR A 12 -1.06 2.12 17.06
N ALA A 13 -1.45 2.99 18.01
CA ALA A 13 -2.26 4.17 17.73
C ALA A 13 -1.62 5.12 16.71
N ILE A 14 -0.28 5.15 16.66
CA ILE A 14 0.47 5.99 15.69
C ILE A 14 0.73 5.23 14.39
N LEU A 15 1.14 3.96 14.48
CA LEU A 15 1.64 3.21 13.32
C LEU A 15 0.53 2.66 12.42
N ASP A 16 -0.66 2.36 12.94
CA ASP A 16 -1.76 1.84 12.13
C ASP A 16 -2.35 2.90 11.18
N PRO A 17 -2.60 4.17 11.61
CA PRO A 17 -2.92 5.25 10.69
C PRO A 17 -1.82 5.53 9.65
N LEU A 18 -0.56 5.51 10.07
CA LEU A 18 0.58 5.70 9.18
C LEU A 18 0.71 4.55 8.16
N TYR A 19 0.47 3.32 8.59
CA TYR A 19 0.41 2.15 7.71
C TYR A 19 -0.74 2.27 6.70
N THR A 20 -1.92 2.69 7.16
CA THR A 20 -3.09 2.90 6.29
C THR A 20 -2.82 3.98 5.26
N PHE A 21 -2.25 5.13 5.68
CA PHE A 21 -1.80 6.18 4.78
C PHE A 21 -0.80 5.65 3.76
N SER A 22 0.27 5.00 4.20
CA SER A 22 1.35 4.52 3.34
C SER A 22 0.86 3.46 2.34
N SER A 23 0.03 2.52 2.77
CA SER A 23 -0.50 1.47 1.91
C SER A 23 -1.39 2.03 0.81
N LEU A 24 -2.25 3.01 1.12
CA LEU A 24 -3.10 3.69 0.13
C LEU A 24 -2.31 4.64 -0.78
N ALA A 25 -1.16 5.18 -0.34
CA ALA A 25 -0.34 6.11 -1.11
C ALA A 25 0.58 5.41 -2.14
N VAL A 26 0.96 4.16 -1.90
CA VAL A 26 1.96 3.44 -2.72
C VAL A 26 1.58 3.41 -4.20
N TYR A 27 0.35 3.02 -4.54
CA TYR A 27 -0.09 2.91 -5.95
C TYR A 27 -0.24 4.27 -6.63
N PRO A 28 -0.88 5.28 -6.02
CA PRO A 28 -0.90 6.63 -6.58
C PRO A 28 0.50 7.21 -6.80
N LEU A 29 1.40 7.08 -5.82
CA LEU A 29 2.78 7.57 -5.95
C LEU A 29 3.55 6.86 -7.06
N PHE A 30 3.39 5.56 -7.20
CA PHE A 30 3.98 4.82 -8.30
C PHE A 30 3.41 5.25 -9.66
N TYR A 31 2.11 5.52 -9.76
CA TYR A 31 1.49 6.06 -10.97
C TYR A 31 2.04 7.46 -11.31
N VAL A 32 2.16 8.35 -10.30
CA VAL A 32 2.79 9.67 -10.48
C VAL A 32 4.20 9.52 -11.06
N TYR A 33 4.99 8.63 -10.48
CA TYR A 33 6.35 8.34 -10.94
C TYR A 33 6.39 7.85 -12.40
N VAL A 34 5.56 6.87 -12.75
CA VAL A 34 5.45 6.38 -14.14
C VAL A 34 5.05 7.49 -15.10
N ARG A 35 4.09 8.34 -14.70
CA ARG A 35 3.61 9.44 -15.54
C ARG A 35 4.68 10.51 -15.76
N MET A 36 5.46 10.85 -14.73
CA MET A 36 6.57 11.80 -14.85
C MET A 36 7.65 11.31 -15.82
N ILE A 37 7.96 10.01 -15.82
CA ILE A 37 8.95 9.43 -16.72
C ILE A 37 8.42 9.29 -18.15
N SER A 38 7.12 8.95 -18.31
CA SER A 38 6.56 8.62 -19.62
C SER A 38 6.09 9.83 -20.42
N LYS A 39 5.79 10.96 -19.78
CA LYS A 39 5.14 12.11 -20.45
C LYS A 39 5.90 13.43 -20.36
N ASP A 40 7.01 13.46 -19.64
CA ASP A 40 7.78 14.70 -19.37
C ASP A 40 6.89 15.87 -18.88
N VAL A 41 5.86 15.54 -18.08
CA VAL A 41 4.85 16.47 -17.61
C VAL A 41 5.20 16.92 -16.20
N THR A 42 5.12 18.22 -15.96
CA THR A 42 5.10 18.80 -14.61
C THR A 42 3.92 18.23 -13.81
N LEU A 43 4.07 18.13 -12.50
CA LEU A 43 3.03 17.62 -11.59
C LEU A 43 1.72 18.40 -11.77
N GLU A 44 0.76 17.82 -12.46
CA GLU A 44 -0.59 18.39 -12.56
C GLU A 44 -1.33 18.22 -11.23
N PRO A 45 -2.10 19.23 -10.78
CA PRO A 45 -2.91 19.13 -9.55
C PRO A 45 -3.86 17.93 -9.54
N SER A 46 -4.36 17.52 -10.70
CA SER A 46 -5.22 16.34 -10.87
C SER A 46 -4.54 15.04 -10.42
N VAL A 47 -3.23 14.95 -10.60
CA VAL A 47 -2.45 13.76 -10.20
C VAL A 47 -2.22 13.74 -8.69
N VAL A 48 -2.00 14.92 -8.09
CA VAL A 48 -1.87 15.04 -6.63
C VAL A 48 -3.18 14.65 -5.93
N PHE A 49 -4.32 14.95 -6.56
CA PHE A 49 -5.64 14.57 -6.04
C PHE A 49 -5.83 13.05 -5.88
N THR A 50 -5.07 12.25 -6.62
CA THR A 50 -5.10 10.78 -6.45
C THR A 50 -4.60 10.32 -5.08
N LEU A 51 -3.86 11.16 -4.35
CA LEU A 51 -3.41 10.91 -2.98
C LEU A 51 -4.47 11.24 -1.91
N PHE A 52 -5.58 11.87 -2.30
CA PHE A 52 -6.63 12.28 -1.36
C PHE A 52 -7.16 11.11 -0.50
N PRO A 53 -7.45 9.91 -1.03
CA PRO A 53 -7.92 8.81 -0.20
C PRO A 53 -6.91 8.41 0.88
N SER A 54 -5.61 8.40 0.58
CA SER A 54 -4.57 8.05 1.55
C SER A 54 -4.49 9.06 2.70
N LEU A 55 -4.52 10.35 2.38
CA LEU A 55 -4.53 11.43 3.36
C LEU A 55 -5.81 11.37 4.22
N PHE A 56 -6.96 11.22 3.57
CA PHE A 56 -8.24 11.17 4.27
C PHE A 56 -8.31 10.02 5.28
N PHE A 57 -8.04 8.79 4.87
CA PHE A 57 -8.12 7.64 5.76
C PHE A 57 -7.03 7.63 6.84
N GLY A 58 -5.80 8.04 6.50
CA GLY A 58 -4.71 8.14 7.47
C GLY A 58 -5.00 9.16 8.57
N LEU A 59 -5.42 10.38 8.18
CA LEU A 59 -5.75 11.43 9.15
C LEU A 59 -7.01 11.10 9.94
N ALA A 60 -8.06 10.57 9.29
CA ALA A 60 -9.29 10.17 9.97
C ALA A 60 -9.01 9.12 11.06
N LEU A 61 -8.22 8.08 10.76
CA LEU A 61 -7.85 7.07 11.76
C LEU A 61 -7.00 7.66 12.88
N ALA A 62 -6.02 8.52 12.56
CA ALA A 62 -5.19 9.16 13.58
C ALA A 62 -6.04 9.99 14.55
N LEU A 63 -6.99 10.78 14.04
CA LEU A 63 -7.90 11.58 14.86
C LEU A 63 -8.84 10.69 15.71
N ILE A 64 -9.42 9.64 15.11
CA ILE A 64 -10.31 8.75 15.83
C ILE A 64 -9.56 8.02 16.96
N TYR A 65 -8.36 7.48 16.68
CA TYR A 65 -7.57 6.75 17.68
C TYR A 65 -7.09 7.65 18.83
N SER A 66 -6.82 8.93 18.56
CA SER A 66 -6.47 9.89 19.63
C SER A 66 -7.65 10.22 20.58
N MET A 67 -8.88 9.94 20.16
CA MET A 67 -10.09 10.19 20.94
C MET A 67 -10.66 8.92 21.59
N LEU A 68 -10.16 7.73 21.26
CA LEU A 68 -10.61 6.46 21.81
C LEU A 68 -9.98 6.19 23.18
N GLU A 69 -10.73 5.54 24.04
CA GLU A 69 -10.20 5.01 25.29
C GLU A 69 -9.22 3.86 25.03
N PRO A 70 -8.13 3.74 25.83
CA PRO A 70 -7.12 2.69 25.64
C PRO A 70 -7.69 1.27 25.62
N LEU A 71 -8.69 0.99 26.47
CA LEU A 71 -9.37 -0.31 26.53
C LEU A 71 -10.14 -0.63 25.24
N GLU A 72 -10.78 0.38 24.64
CA GLU A 72 -11.52 0.21 23.40
C GLU A 72 -10.57 0.04 22.21
N LEU A 73 -9.45 0.76 22.20
CA LEU A 73 -8.42 0.61 21.19
C LEU A 73 -7.79 -0.79 21.22
N ASP A 74 -7.54 -1.33 22.43
CA ASP A 74 -7.04 -2.70 22.62
C ASP A 74 -8.05 -3.74 22.10
N ALA A 75 -9.33 -3.55 22.38
CA ALA A 75 -10.39 -4.42 21.87
C ALA A 75 -10.47 -4.39 20.33
N ILE A 76 -10.32 -3.21 19.71
CA ILE A 76 -10.27 -3.05 18.25
C ILE A 76 -9.04 -3.78 17.68
N MET A 77 -7.87 -3.60 18.30
CA MET A 77 -6.63 -4.28 17.91
C MET A 77 -6.79 -5.80 17.99
N GLY A 78 -7.30 -6.30 19.11
CA GLY A 78 -7.54 -7.73 19.33
C GLY A 78 -8.49 -8.34 18.31
N GLN A 79 -9.63 -7.71 18.05
CA GLN A 79 -10.65 -8.24 17.14
C GLN A 79 -10.20 -8.16 15.66
N TYR A 80 -9.59 -7.05 15.24
CA TYR A 80 -9.31 -6.80 13.83
C TYR A 80 -7.98 -7.35 13.35
N HIS A 81 -6.99 -7.41 14.24
CA HIS A 81 -5.67 -7.85 13.87
C HIS A 81 -5.33 -9.26 14.32
N TYR A 82 -5.84 -9.65 15.48
CA TYR A 82 -5.60 -10.98 16.04
C TYR A 82 -6.78 -11.95 15.88
N ARG A 83 -7.94 -11.47 15.36
CA ARG A 83 -9.19 -12.25 15.25
C ARG A 83 -9.63 -12.89 16.58
N ASN A 84 -9.29 -12.29 17.68
CA ASN A 84 -9.79 -12.72 18.98
C ASN A 84 -11.26 -12.36 19.05
N ASN A 85 -12.13 -13.34 19.35
CA ASN A 85 -13.55 -13.10 19.58
C ASN A 85 -13.76 -12.48 20.97
N ILE A 86 -13.35 -11.23 21.11
CA ILE A 86 -13.61 -10.45 22.32
C ILE A 86 -15.01 -9.86 22.19
N ALA A 87 -15.93 -10.29 23.04
CA ALA A 87 -17.26 -9.69 23.13
C ALA A 87 -17.13 -8.31 23.80
N TYR A 88 -16.89 -7.27 23.01
CA TYR A 88 -16.79 -5.89 23.47
C TYR A 88 -17.90 -5.04 22.88
N THR A 89 -18.54 -4.20 23.73
CA THR A 89 -19.57 -3.26 23.27
C THR A 89 -18.92 -1.94 22.89
N TYR A 90 -18.69 -1.74 21.60
CA TYR A 90 -18.02 -0.55 21.06
C TYR A 90 -18.87 0.70 21.21
N SER A 91 -18.22 1.80 21.56
CA SER A 91 -18.77 3.14 21.49
C SER A 91 -19.12 3.53 20.03
N ILE A 92 -19.76 4.67 19.85
CA ILE A 92 -20.01 5.23 18.52
C ILE A 92 -18.68 5.46 17.79
N LEU A 93 -17.67 6.01 18.49
CA LEU A 93 -16.34 6.25 17.94
C LEU A 93 -15.63 4.97 17.54
N GLY A 94 -15.70 3.92 18.37
CA GLY A 94 -15.14 2.62 18.03
C GLY A 94 -15.77 1.99 16.79
N LYS A 95 -17.10 2.10 16.65
CA LYS A 95 -17.81 1.64 15.44
C LYS A 95 -17.38 2.43 14.20
N ILE A 96 -17.17 3.75 14.32
CA ILE A 96 -16.64 4.58 13.24
C ILE A 96 -15.21 4.17 12.88
N ALA A 97 -14.34 3.94 13.88
CA ALA A 97 -12.98 3.45 13.65
C ALA A 97 -12.98 2.15 12.83
N ILE A 98 -13.74 1.17 13.27
CA ILE A 98 -13.90 -0.13 12.60
C ILE A 98 -14.39 0.03 11.17
N THR A 99 -15.39 0.88 10.96
CA THR A 99 -15.95 1.13 9.61
C THR A 99 -14.91 1.82 8.72
N THR A 100 -14.15 2.77 9.27
CA THR A 100 -13.07 3.47 8.55
C THR A 100 -11.95 2.51 8.13
N VAL A 101 -11.53 1.59 9.01
CA VAL A 101 -10.55 0.54 8.68
C VAL A 101 -11.07 -0.38 7.57
N LYS A 102 -12.33 -0.81 7.64
CA LYS A 102 -12.95 -1.63 6.59
C LYS A 102 -13.04 -0.88 5.26
N ALA A 103 -13.49 0.36 5.29
CA ALA A 103 -13.60 1.22 4.11
C ALA A 103 -12.23 1.46 3.46
N SER A 104 -11.18 1.71 4.24
CA SER A 104 -9.81 1.89 3.70
C SER A 104 -9.32 0.64 2.96
N ARG A 105 -9.62 -0.56 3.45
CA ARG A 105 -9.27 -1.83 2.77
C ARG A 105 -10.02 -1.99 1.45
N ILE A 106 -11.32 -1.63 1.42
CA ILE A 106 -12.11 -1.66 0.17
C ILE A 106 -11.53 -0.68 -0.84
N VAL A 107 -11.25 0.56 -0.41
CA VAL A 107 -10.65 1.58 -1.28
C VAL A 107 -9.27 1.13 -1.78
N PHE A 108 -8.44 0.51 -0.94
CA PHE A 108 -7.17 -0.07 -1.34
C PHE A 108 -7.32 -1.08 -2.48
N ILE A 109 -8.28 -2.01 -2.37
CA ILE A 109 -8.55 -3.00 -3.43
C ILE A 109 -9.02 -2.32 -4.71
N LEU A 110 -9.97 -1.40 -4.59
CA LEU A 110 -10.57 -0.72 -5.74
C LEU A 110 -9.55 0.15 -6.50
N GLN A 111 -8.58 0.75 -5.81
CA GLN A 111 -7.59 1.60 -6.47
C GLN A 111 -6.46 0.83 -7.19
N ILE A 112 -6.15 -0.41 -6.78
CA ILE A 112 -5.07 -1.21 -7.39
C ILE A 112 -5.31 -1.37 -8.90
N VAL A 113 -6.51 -1.76 -9.31
CA VAL A 113 -6.83 -2.07 -10.71
C VAL A 113 -6.65 -0.87 -11.64
N PRO A 114 -7.28 0.29 -11.39
CA PRO A 114 -7.12 1.46 -12.26
C PRO A 114 -5.68 1.97 -12.30
N PHE A 115 -4.95 2.00 -11.19
CA PHE A 115 -3.57 2.48 -11.20
C PHE A 115 -2.65 1.57 -12.01
N ILE A 116 -2.75 0.26 -11.87
CA ILE A 116 -1.97 -0.68 -12.68
C ILE A 116 -2.35 -0.58 -14.16
N TYR A 117 -3.64 -0.45 -14.47
CA TYR A 117 -4.10 -0.26 -15.84
C TYR A 117 -3.52 1.00 -16.48
N TYR A 118 -3.61 2.15 -15.80
CA TYR A 118 -3.07 3.42 -16.32
C TYR A 118 -1.55 3.40 -16.42
N CYS A 119 -0.83 2.82 -15.45
CA CYS A 119 0.62 2.64 -15.53
C CYS A 119 1.02 1.84 -16.77
N ARG A 120 0.40 0.69 -16.99
CA ARG A 120 0.70 -0.15 -18.16
C ARG A 120 0.39 0.55 -19.48
N ARG A 121 -0.73 1.24 -19.56
CA ARG A 121 -1.12 2.02 -20.74
C ARG A 121 -0.09 3.09 -21.07
N ASP A 122 0.31 3.87 -20.08
CA ASP A 122 1.25 4.98 -20.28
C ASP A 122 2.66 4.47 -20.66
N ILE A 123 3.11 3.36 -20.06
CA ILE A 123 4.38 2.69 -20.43
C ILE A 123 4.34 2.17 -21.88
N ILE A 124 3.26 1.53 -22.29
CA ILE A 124 3.12 0.99 -23.66
C ILE A 124 3.10 2.14 -24.67
N ALA A 125 2.34 3.20 -24.39
CA ALA A 125 2.29 4.37 -25.25
C ALA A 125 3.66 5.05 -25.42
N TYR A 126 4.40 5.19 -24.33
CA TYR A 126 5.76 5.74 -24.36
C TYR A 126 6.73 4.87 -25.17
N ASN A 127 6.75 3.57 -24.93
CA ASN A 127 7.64 2.66 -25.66
C ASN A 127 7.35 2.63 -27.17
N ARG A 128 6.06 2.75 -27.55
CA ARG A 128 5.67 2.88 -28.95
C ARG A 128 6.22 4.17 -29.56
N LEU A 129 6.05 5.29 -28.87
CA LEU A 129 6.49 6.62 -29.32
C LEU A 129 8.01 6.65 -29.51
N ILE A 130 8.79 6.07 -28.58
CA ILE A 130 10.24 5.95 -28.73
C ILE A 130 10.63 5.08 -29.93
N GLY A 131 9.93 3.97 -30.17
CA GLY A 131 10.17 3.10 -31.32
C GLY A 131 9.89 3.78 -32.67
N GLU A 132 9.02 4.78 -32.71
CA GLU A 132 8.73 5.57 -33.92
C GLU A 132 9.79 6.67 -34.18
N PHE A 133 10.40 7.23 -33.12
CA PHE A 133 11.36 8.34 -33.24
C PHE A 133 12.84 7.92 -33.30
N TYR A 134 13.18 6.76 -32.73
CA TYR A 134 14.57 6.33 -32.60
C TYR A 134 14.82 4.99 -33.34
N SER A 135 15.87 4.92 -34.11
CA SER A 135 16.32 3.68 -34.79
C SER A 135 16.91 2.65 -33.81
N SER A 136 17.34 3.08 -32.63
CA SER A 136 17.77 2.21 -31.53
C SER A 136 17.07 2.62 -30.23
N VAL A 137 16.39 1.68 -29.62
CA VAL A 137 15.63 1.87 -28.35
C VAL A 137 16.45 1.45 -27.12
N GLU A 138 17.68 0.95 -27.29
CA GLU A 138 18.52 0.47 -26.20
C GLU A 138 18.75 1.57 -25.13
N GLY A 139 18.43 1.26 -23.88
CA GLY A 139 18.58 2.15 -22.74
C GLY A 139 17.53 3.28 -22.61
N ARG A 140 16.59 3.39 -23.55
CA ARG A 140 15.54 4.43 -23.56
C ARG A 140 14.13 3.88 -23.33
N ASP A 141 13.94 2.58 -23.46
CA ASP A 141 12.64 1.93 -23.25
C ASP A 141 12.28 1.81 -21.77
N LEU A 142 11.00 1.87 -21.46
CA LEU A 142 10.47 1.66 -20.11
C LEU A 142 10.10 0.19 -19.82
N THR A 143 10.75 -0.76 -20.47
CA THR A 143 10.51 -2.20 -20.26
C THR A 143 10.76 -2.62 -18.80
N TRP A 144 11.75 -2.02 -18.17
CA TRP A 144 12.05 -2.23 -16.75
C TRP A 144 10.92 -1.74 -15.83
N VAL A 145 10.27 -0.60 -16.13
CA VAL A 145 9.13 -0.08 -15.38
C VAL A 145 7.96 -1.06 -15.49
N ARG A 146 7.77 -1.70 -16.64
CA ARG A 146 6.77 -2.75 -16.81
C ARG A 146 7.05 -3.96 -15.91
N LYS A 147 8.32 -4.36 -15.76
CA LYS A 147 8.73 -5.43 -14.84
C LYS A 147 8.42 -5.04 -13.39
N ILE A 148 8.77 -3.82 -12.96
CA ILE A 148 8.43 -3.31 -11.64
C ILE A 148 6.91 -3.30 -11.43
N THR A 149 6.13 -2.82 -12.39
CA THR A 149 4.65 -2.82 -12.30
C THR A 149 4.10 -4.23 -12.08
N THR A 150 4.71 -5.24 -12.70
CA THR A 150 4.33 -6.64 -12.48
C THR A 150 4.66 -7.11 -11.04
N VAL A 151 5.84 -6.74 -10.54
CA VAL A 151 6.23 -7.05 -9.14
C VAL A 151 5.27 -6.36 -8.15
N PHE A 152 4.88 -5.11 -8.41
CA PHE A 152 3.88 -4.40 -7.62
C PHE A 152 2.53 -5.15 -7.60
N LEU A 153 2.08 -5.62 -8.75
CA LEU A 153 0.83 -6.40 -8.83
C LEU A 153 0.90 -7.68 -8.01
N LEU A 154 1.99 -8.44 -8.14
CA LEU A 154 2.20 -9.66 -7.36
C LEU A 154 2.21 -9.38 -5.85
N THR A 155 2.88 -8.30 -5.44
CA THR A 155 2.92 -7.88 -4.03
C THR A 155 1.52 -7.46 -3.53
N ALA A 156 0.73 -6.79 -4.38
CA ALA A 156 -0.65 -6.42 -4.05
C ALA A 156 -1.53 -7.65 -3.82
N VAL A 157 -1.47 -8.62 -4.74
CA VAL A 157 -2.23 -9.89 -4.61
C VAL A 157 -1.81 -10.63 -3.35
N PHE A 158 -0.50 -10.71 -3.09
CA PHE A 158 -0.01 -11.34 -1.86
C PHE A 158 -0.50 -10.60 -0.61
N SER A 159 -0.45 -9.28 -0.59
CA SER A 159 -0.93 -8.45 0.52
C SER A 159 -2.42 -8.66 0.78
N LEU A 160 -3.23 -8.82 -0.27
CA LEU A 160 -4.65 -9.15 -0.15
C LEU A 160 -4.85 -10.53 0.48
N VAL A 161 -4.15 -11.54 -0.01
CA VAL A 161 -4.21 -12.91 0.54
C VAL A 161 -3.79 -12.92 2.00
N ALA A 162 -2.67 -12.25 2.34
CA ALA A 162 -2.20 -12.12 3.72
C ALA A 162 -3.22 -11.41 4.62
N GLY A 163 -3.89 -10.37 4.09
CA GLY A 163 -4.97 -9.67 4.79
C GLY A 163 -6.18 -10.57 5.08
N PHE A 164 -6.52 -11.48 4.15
CA PHE A 164 -7.58 -12.47 4.36
C PHE A 164 -7.21 -13.54 5.40
N LEU A 165 -5.96 -14.01 5.40
CA LEU A 165 -5.48 -14.98 6.38
C LEU A 165 -5.45 -14.40 7.80
N GLY A 166 -5.24 -13.08 7.91
CA GLY A 166 -5.14 -12.38 9.20
C GLY A 166 -3.79 -12.59 9.89
N ARG A 167 -3.52 -11.74 10.88
CA ARG A 167 -2.23 -11.77 11.62
C ARG A 167 -2.07 -13.01 12.48
N SER A 168 -3.17 -13.53 13.04
CA SER A 168 -3.16 -14.74 13.85
C SER A 168 -2.56 -15.94 13.10
N PHE A 169 -2.76 -16.00 11.77
CA PHE A 169 -2.16 -17.04 10.94
C PHE A 169 -0.64 -16.93 10.93
N PHE A 170 -0.11 -15.73 10.78
CA PHE A 170 1.33 -15.50 10.72
C PHE A 170 2.02 -15.60 12.10
N ASN A 171 1.27 -15.42 13.19
CA ASN A 171 1.81 -15.54 14.56
C ASN A 171 1.83 -16.97 15.10
N GLN A 172 1.25 -17.96 14.40
CA GLN A 172 1.27 -19.36 14.83
C GLN A 172 2.67 -19.95 14.83
N GLU A 173 3.51 -19.48 13.89
CA GLU A 173 4.88 -19.98 13.72
C GLU A 173 5.79 -18.83 13.28
N ASP A 174 6.92 -18.66 13.96
CA ASP A 174 7.85 -17.55 13.74
C ASP A 174 8.34 -17.42 12.28
N TYR A 175 8.47 -18.53 11.57
CA TYR A 175 8.91 -18.55 10.17
C TYR A 175 7.86 -17.97 9.21
N LEU A 176 6.56 -18.01 9.54
CA LEU A 176 5.51 -17.46 8.68
C LEU A 176 5.59 -15.94 8.56
N VAL A 177 6.11 -15.25 9.59
CA VAL A 177 6.36 -13.80 9.57
C VAL A 177 7.49 -13.44 8.58
N PHE A 178 8.39 -14.39 8.31
CA PHE A 178 9.48 -14.20 7.37
C PHE A 178 9.00 -14.04 5.92
N ILE A 179 7.90 -14.70 5.55
CA ILE A 179 7.39 -14.70 4.17
C ILE A 179 7.02 -13.29 3.68
N PRO A 180 6.14 -12.52 4.36
CA PRO A 180 5.85 -11.14 3.95
C PRO A 180 7.08 -10.25 3.99
N SER A 181 7.95 -10.39 4.99
CA SER A 181 9.15 -9.58 5.12
C SER A 181 10.14 -9.81 3.97
N LEU A 182 10.36 -11.07 3.60
CA LEU A 182 11.22 -11.44 2.47
C LEU A 182 10.66 -10.89 1.15
N LEU A 183 9.35 -10.99 0.95
CA LEU A 183 8.68 -10.54 -0.27
C LEU A 183 8.78 -9.02 -0.44
N PHE A 184 8.54 -8.27 0.64
CA PHE A 184 8.74 -6.81 0.66
C PHE A 184 10.19 -6.41 0.42
N SER A 185 11.14 -7.07 1.07
CA SER A 185 12.58 -6.80 0.89
C SER A 185 13.02 -7.08 -0.53
N THR A 186 12.56 -8.19 -1.12
CA THR A 186 12.85 -8.55 -2.52
C THR A 186 12.25 -7.51 -3.49
N MET A 187 11.05 -7.01 -3.21
CA MET A 187 10.43 -5.95 -3.99
C MET A 187 11.25 -4.67 -3.94
N LEU A 188 11.62 -4.19 -2.75
CA LEU A 188 12.43 -2.98 -2.59
C LEU A 188 13.80 -3.11 -3.26
N PHE A 189 14.45 -4.26 -3.09
CA PHE A 189 15.71 -4.56 -3.75
C PHE A 189 15.58 -4.55 -5.28
N SER A 190 14.52 -5.17 -5.81
CA SER A 190 14.24 -5.21 -7.26
C SER A 190 14.05 -3.80 -7.84
N ILE A 191 13.32 -2.93 -7.14
CA ILE A 191 13.13 -1.53 -7.54
C ILE A 191 14.47 -0.80 -7.57
N GLY A 192 15.26 -0.91 -6.49
CA GLY A 192 16.57 -0.28 -6.39
C GLY A 192 17.55 -0.79 -7.44
N PHE A 193 17.64 -2.10 -7.63
CA PHE A 193 18.53 -2.74 -8.61
C PHE A 193 18.17 -2.39 -10.06
N LEU A 194 16.90 -2.48 -10.41
CA LEU A 194 16.43 -2.15 -11.76
C LEU A 194 16.56 -0.65 -12.05
N GLY A 195 16.33 0.21 -11.05
CA GLY A 195 16.55 1.65 -11.20
C GLY A 195 18.03 2.03 -11.34
N PHE A 196 18.93 1.35 -10.59
CA PHE A 196 20.37 1.59 -10.70
C PHE A 196 20.97 1.14 -12.02
N ARG A 197 20.50 0.03 -12.57
CA ARG A 197 21.03 -0.55 -13.83
C ARG A 197 20.72 0.28 -15.06
N GLN A 198 19.93 1.34 -14.92
CA GLN A 198 19.57 2.25 -16.04
C GLN A 198 20.48 3.47 -16.19
N ARG A 199 21.49 3.60 -15.34
CA ARG A 199 22.56 4.57 -15.52
C ARG A 199 23.66 3.95 -16.37
#